data_771b536cde0783b7e82b3bc01c25ac91
#
_entry.id   771b536cde0783b7e82b3bc01c25ac91
#
_cell.length_a   1.000
_cell.length_b   1.000
_cell.length_c   1.000
_cell.angle_alpha   90.00
_cell.angle_beta   90.00
_cell.angle_gamma   90.00
#
_symmetry.space_group_name_H-M   'P 1'
#
loop_
_entity.id
_entity.type
_entity.pdbx_description
1 polymer ?
#
loop_
_entity_poly.entity_id
_entity_poly.type
_entity_poly.pdbx_seq_one_letter_code
_entity_poly.pdbx_strand_id
1 'polypeptide(L)'
;LIDEFIKVRCSSEELLQDLHGAPIHNKAHYRRHVVRTCVPTYESDVLPAVKRMDDGYDAEVVEELLYQICIDVNPSLEIHQVAIPTNQGPKTAAEADDPFIAKAGNEAARQSLYRRVGNLERNLRQQIIGQDDAISTLVRAVKKAAVGLKRPTQPVGTYLLVGRTGTGKTELAKAIARNLFDDPTAMIRVDCSEYALPHEYAKLIGSPPGYIGHNEGGFLTEGIKKKPTSVVLFDEIEKAHFKVHNLLLQLLDEGIITDSKGQTVSFHQALILMTSNLGIEKIEAVRTRMGFSAAHRRQSLKDVDLRAVTLEALREGFRPEFVNRIDEVVMFNNLDEKVCQRIAGNMLREVSDLLKRRGITTTFSPGVRILLAKQGFSEEFGARELRRLIKRRIEDPLTELILDRDLGPGADLIVRVRNGEYSFACRGAGVGSALHA
;
A
#
# COMPACT_ATOMS: atom_id res chain seq x y z
N LEU A 1 59.55 -3.74 8.73
CA LEU A 1 59.75 -2.34 8.30
C LEU A 1 58.42 -1.59 8.28
N ILE A 2 57.35 -2.14 7.66
CA ILE A 2 56.02 -1.50 7.65
C ILE A 2 55.40 -1.47 9.04
N ASP A 3 55.48 -2.55 9.81
CA ASP A 3 54.96 -2.64 11.18
C ASP A 3 55.68 -1.69 12.15
N GLU A 4 56.98 -1.51 12.03
CA GLU A 4 57.72 -0.57 12.86
C GLU A 4 57.41 0.88 12.48
N PHE A 5 57.21 1.17 11.22
CA PHE A 5 56.87 2.49 10.73
C PHE A 5 55.43 2.90 11.17
N ILE A 6 54.51 1.97 11.10
CA ILE A 6 53.14 2.14 11.59
C ILE A 6 53.12 2.35 13.11
N LYS A 7 53.92 1.57 13.87
CA LYS A 7 54.03 1.71 15.32
C LYS A 7 54.49 3.10 15.76
N VAL A 8 55.46 3.68 15.06
CA VAL A 8 56.00 5.01 15.41
C VAL A 8 54.98 6.12 15.10
N ARG A 9 54.25 6.03 13.98
CA ARG A 9 53.30 7.06 13.58
C ARG A 9 51.95 6.95 14.28
N CYS A 10 51.41 5.77 14.48
CA CYS A 10 50.14 5.60 15.16
C CYS A 10 50.18 5.91 16.69
N SER A 11 51.38 6.08 17.25
CA SER A 11 51.56 6.37 18.69
C SER A 11 51.75 7.88 19.04
N SER A 12 51.73 8.78 18.05
CA SER A 12 51.93 10.21 18.29
C SER A 12 50.62 10.91 18.71
N GLU A 13 50.68 11.74 19.77
CA GLU A 13 49.54 12.57 20.21
C GLU A 13 49.12 13.60 19.15
N GLU A 14 50.05 14.07 18.33
CA GLU A 14 49.76 14.98 17.20
C GLU A 14 48.84 14.35 16.19
N LEU A 15 49.01 13.06 15.90
CA LEU A 15 48.15 12.31 14.99
C LEU A 15 46.71 12.20 15.47
N LEU A 16 46.49 12.00 16.76
CA LEU A 16 45.15 11.95 17.34
C LEU A 16 44.46 13.32 17.28
N GLN A 17 45.20 14.42 17.42
CA GLN A 17 44.66 15.77 17.27
C GLN A 17 44.26 16.07 15.81
N ASP A 18 45.11 15.69 14.86
CA ASP A 18 44.80 15.86 13.42
C ASP A 18 43.57 15.04 12.98
N LEU A 19 43.46 13.82 13.49
CA LEU A 19 42.30 12.97 13.20
C LEU A 19 40.98 13.49 13.81
N HIS A 20 41.06 14.08 15.03
CA HIS A 20 39.88 14.66 15.67
C HIS A 20 39.43 16.00 15.03
N GLY A 21 40.32 16.71 14.34
CA GLY A 21 40.00 17.95 13.62
C GLY A 21 39.51 17.76 12.20
N ALA A 22 39.62 16.57 11.65
CA ALA A 22 39.23 16.31 10.24
C ALA A 22 37.72 16.22 10.04
N PRO A 23 37.16 16.72 8.93
CA PRO A 23 35.72 16.58 8.59
C PRO A 23 35.42 15.15 8.20
N ILE A 24 34.94 14.35 9.15
CA ILE A 24 34.60 12.94 8.96
C ILE A 24 33.14 12.83 8.54
N HIS A 25 32.89 12.34 7.32
CA HIS A 25 31.54 12.23 6.76
C HIS A 25 30.85 10.90 7.03
N ASN A 26 31.59 9.80 7.14
CA ASN A 26 31.07 8.45 7.47
C ASN A 26 32.21 7.52 7.92
N LYS A 27 31.87 6.29 8.35
CA LYS A 27 32.83 5.29 8.81
C LYS A 27 33.89 4.92 7.77
N ALA A 28 33.52 4.78 6.50
CA ALA A 28 34.45 4.47 5.42
C ALA A 28 35.44 5.64 5.18
N HIS A 29 34.95 6.88 5.26
CA HIS A 29 35.78 8.06 5.14
C HIS A 29 36.77 8.16 6.30
N TYR A 30 36.37 7.84 7.54
CA TYR A 30 37.24 7.80 8.71
C TYR A 30 38.34 6.74 8.55
N ARG A 31 38.00 5.52 8.20
CA ARG A 31 38.97 4.44 7.96
C ARG A 31 40.00 4.83 6.93
N ARG A 32 39.57 5.36 5.80
CA ARG A 32 40.45 5.84 4.72
C ARG A 32 41.37 6.97 5.22
N HIS A 33 40.87 7.86 6.04
CA HIS A 33 41.65 8.95 6.60
C HIS A 33 42.71 8.44 7.56
N VAL A 34 42.36 7.50 8.47
CA VAL A 34 43.35 6.83 9.36
C VAL A 34 44.41 6.11 8.54
N VAL A 35 44.05 5.32 7.53
CA VAL A 35 45.01 4.60 6.69
C VAL A 35 45.93 5.55 5.96
N ARG A 36 45.43 6.61 5.34
CA ARG A 36 46.25 7.62 4.64
C ARG A 36 47.21 8.34 5.55
N THR A 37 46.82 8.62 6.78
CA THR A 37 47.62 9.32 7.75
C THR A 37 48.68 8.42 8.39
N CYS A 38 48.33 7.17 8.71
CA CYS A 38 49.25 6.19 9.31
C CYS A 38 50.17 5.52 8.28
N VAL A 39 49.76 5.44 7.02
CA VAL A 39 50.53 4.83 5.93
C VAL A 39 50.73 5.85 4.79
N PRO A 40 51.71 6.74 4.88
CA PRO A 40 51.94 7.86 3.93
C PRO A 40 52.16 7.38 2.48
N THR A 41 52.67 6.17 2.30
CA THR A 41 52.91 5.56 0.97
C THR A 41 51.68 4.83 0.41
N TYR A 42 50.54 4.92 1.10
CA TYR A 42 49.31 4.24 0.69
C TYR A 42 48.90 4.61 -0.74
N GLU A 43 48.88 5.90 -1.08
CA GLU A 43 48.47 6.38 -2.42
C GLU A 43 49.55 6.19 -3.48
N SER A 44 50.84 6.33 -3.09
CA SER A 44 51.97 6.25 -4.04
C SER A 44 52.38 4.83 -4.38
N ASP A 45 52.37 3.92 -3.40
CA ASP A 45 52.97 2.59 -3.52
C ASP A 45 51.93 1.45 -3.38
N VAL A 46 51.11 1.54 -2.33
CA VAL A 46 50.17 0.43 -2.00
C VAL A 46 49.01 0.37 -2.96
N LEU A 47 48.30 1.46 -3.19
CA LEU A 47 47.13 1.50 -4.04
C LEU A 47 47.44 1.14 -5.52
N PRO A 48 48.55 1.64 -6.12
CA PRO A 48 48.97 1.22 -7.47
C PRO A 48 49.42 -0.24 -7.54
N ALA A 49 50.02 -0.77 -6.45
CA ALA A 49 50.40 -2.18 -6.39
C ALA A 49 49.19 -3.11 -6.35
N VAL A 50 48.20 -2.78 -5.53
CA VAL A 50 46.92 -3.50 -5.44
C VAL A 50 46.17 -3.49 -6.78
N LYS A 51 46.13 -2.34 -7.47
CA LYS A 51 45.52 -2.24 -8.82
C LYS A 51 46.22 -3.03 -9.90
N ARG A 52 47.49 -3.44 -9.70
CA ARG A 52 48.26 -4.28 -10.61
C ARG A 52 48.14 -5.77 -10.31
N MET A 53 47.66 -6.15 -9.13
CA MET A 53 47.37 -7.53 -8.79
C MET A 53 46.02 -7.94 -9.43
N ASP A 54 46.10 -8.76 -10.48
CA ASP A 54 45.01 -9.03 -11.44
C ASP A 54 43.90 -9.95 -10.93
N ASP A 55 43.84 -10.28 -9.67
CA ASP A 55 42.89 -11.26 -9.14
C ASP A 55 42.01 -10.74 -7.98
N GLY A 56 41.20 -9.72 -8.25
CA GLY A 56 39.99 -9.47 -7.47
C GLY A 56 40.17 -8.92 -6.04
N TYR A 57 41.36 -8.39 -5.71
CA TYR A 57 41.50 -7.63 -4.45
C TYR A 57 40.88 -6.24 -4.59
N ASP A 58 39.74 -6.09 -3.96
CA ASP A 58 39.08 -4.78 -3.85
C ASP A 58 39.91 -3.85 -2.98
N ALA A 59 40.10 -2.59 -3.42
CA ALA A 59 40.82 -1.57 -2.66
C ALA A 59 40.20 -1.35 -1.24
N GLU A 60 38.90 -1.59 -1.08
CA GLU A 60 38.21 -1.50 0.21
C GLU A 60 38.66 -2.60 1.18
N VAL A 61 38.96 -3.79 0.71
CA VAL A 61 39.45 -4.90 1.53
C VAL A 61 40.87 -4.61 2.05
N VAL A 62 41.71 -4.00 1.21
CA VAL A 62 43.06 -3.61 1.62
C VAL A 62 43.03 -2.43 2.62
N GLU A 63 42.16 -1.45 2.42
CA GLU A 63 41.93 -0.36 3.36
C GLU A 63 41.48 -0.90 4.73
N GLU A 64 40.57 -1.88 4.75
CA GLU A 64 40.06 -2.51 5.99
C GLU A 64 41.18 -3.25 6.73
N LEU A 65 42.04 -4.02 6.04
CA LEU A 65 43.16 -4.73 6.63
C LEU A 65 44.19 -3.77 7.21
N LEU A 66 44.54 -2.72 6.47
CA LEU A 66 45.47 -1.69 6.96
C LEU A 66 44.92 -0.91 8.16
N TYR A 67 43.61 -0.62 8.13
CA TYR A 67 42.94 0.01 9.25
C TYR A 67 42.96 -0.88 10.50
N GLN A 68 42.73 -2.20 10.34
CA GLN A 68 42.82 -3.14 11.45
C GLN A 68 44.25 -3.16 12.08
N ILE A 69 45.27 -3.17 11.22
CA ILE A 69 46.67 -3.07 11.70
C ILE A 69 46.92 -1.76 12.48
N CYS A 70 46.38 -0.65 12.01
CA CYS A 70 46.49 0.64 12.73
C CYS A 70 45.83 0.59 14.11
N ILE A 71 44.66 -0.04 14.24
CA ILE A 71 43.95 -0.20 15.51
C ILE A 71 44.71 -1.15 16.45
N ASP A 72 45.22 -2.25 15.94
CA ASP A 72 46.02 -3.20 16.76
C ASP A 72 47.25 -2.55 17.37
N VAL A 73 47.82 -1.55 16.68
CA VAL A 73 48.93 -0.75 17.19
C VAL A 73 48.47 0.34 18.16
N ASN A 74 47.36 1.00 17.88
CA ASN A 74 46.80 2.04 18.73
C ASN A 74 45.27 1.93 18.81
N PRO A 75 44.73 1.28 19.86
CA PRO A 75 43.28 1.10 20.05
C PRO A 75 42.47 2.40 20.13
N SER A 76 43.13 3.54 20.45
CA SER A 76 42.48 4.86 20.48
C SER A 76 41.99 5.32 19.10
N LEU A 77 42.46 4.71 18.02
CA LEU A 77 42.00 4.95 16.64
C LEU A 77 40.72 4.22 16.30
N GLU A 78 40.23 3.40 17.21
CA GLU A 78 38.96 2.66 16.94
C GLU A 78 37.79 3.62 16.86
N ILE A 79 37.00 3.45 15.83
CA ILE A 79 35.88 4.33 15.47
C ILE A 79 34.85 4.54 16.60
N HIS A 80 34.78 3.62 17.57
CA HIS A 80 33.90 3.72 18.74
C HIS A 80 34.31 4.82 19.74
N GLN A 81 35.54 5.28 19.69
CA GLN A 81 36.05 6.34 20.55
C GLN A 81 35.98 7.73 19.91
N VAL A 82 35.72 7.79 18.60
CA VAL A 82 35.57 9.04 17.88
C VAL A 82 34.10 9.37 17.80
N ALA A 83 33.69 10.50 18.37
CA ALA A 83 32.36 11.06 18.13
C ALA A 83 32.29 11.52 16.67
N ILE A 84 32.00 10.58 15.75
CA ILE A 84 31.69 10.93 14.38
C ILE A 84 30.40 11.76 14.48
N PRO A 85 30.39 13.04 14.06
CA PRO A 85 29.14 13.70 13.83
C PRO A 85 28.44 12.80 12.83
N THR A 86 27.38 12.10 13.27
CA THR A 86 26.49 11.44 12.37
C THR A 86 26.02 12.54 11.44
N ASN A 87 26.63 12.63 10.27
CA ASN A 87 26.10 13.37 9.15
C ASN A 87 24.88 12.55 8.70
N GLN A 88 23.88 12.57 9.58
CA GLN A 88 22.52 12.41 9.16
C GLN A 88 22.35 13.62 8.23
N GLY A 89 22.54 13.40 6.93
CA GLY A 89 21.91 14.25 5.93
C GLY A 89 20.50 14.51 6.45
N PRO A 90 19.87 15.66 6.21
CA PRO A 90 18.66 16.02 6.90
C PRO A 90 17.79 14.77 6.96
N LYS A 91 17.64 14.20 8.18
CA LYS A 91 16.70 13.10 8.40
C LYS A 91 15.44 13.69 7.89
N THR A 92 15.01 13.24 6.69
CA THR A 92 13.66 13.56 6.27
C THR A 92 12.83 13.15 7.46
N ALA A 93 11.96 14.03 7.93
CA ALA A 93 11.08 13.77 9.08
C ALA A 93 10.36 12.40 8.98
N ALA A 94 10.35 11.83 7.78
CA ALA A 94 9.85 10.51 7.41
C ALA A 94 10.61 9.31 8.03
N GLU A 95 11.92 9.41 8.33
CA GLU A 95 12.64 8.30 8.99
C GLU A 95 12.43 8.27 10.51
N ALA A 96 11.92 9.37 11.08
CA ALA A 96 11.72 9.48 12.53
C ALA A 96 10.49 8.66 13.00
N ASP A 97 9.47 8.50 12.16
CA ASP A 97 8.15 7.97 12.51
C ASP A 97 7.67 6.82 11.61
N ASP A 98 8.59 5.99 11.06
CA ASP A 98 8.16 4.81 10.31
C ASP A 98 7.51 3.78 11.24
N PRO A 99 6.18 3.58 11.20
CA PRO A 99 5.50 2.59 12.02
C PRO A 99 5.88 1.15 11.65
N PHE A 100 6.49 0.94 10.46
CA PHE A 100 6.99 -0.36 10.03
C PHE A 100 8.46 -0.59 10.42
N ILE A 101 9.22 0.50 10.69
CA ILE A 101 10.57 0.44 11.26
C ILE A 101 10.48 1.06 12.65
N ALA A 102 9.87 0.37 13.59
CA ALA A 102 9.85 0.80 14.98
C ALA A 102 11.30 0.93 15.45
N LYS A 103 11.77 2.19 15.64
CA LYS A 103 13.04 2.46 16.28
C LYS A 103 13.10 1.70 17.60
N ALA A 104 14.26 1.13 17.90
CA ALA A 104 14.54 0.34 19.11
C ALA A 104 14.19 1.04 20.45
N GLY A 105 13.55 2.20 20.43
CA GLY A 105 13.17 3.01 21.60
C GLY A 105 11.67 3.22 21.83
N ASN A 106 10.77 2.84 20.89
CA ASN A 106 9.33 3.05 21.09
C ASN A 106 8.56 1.71 21.09
N GLU A 107 8.72 0.95 22.16
CA GLU A 107 8.09 -0.35 22.39
C GLU A 107 6.56 -0.27 22.31
N ALA A 108 5.95 0.80 22.81
CA ALA A 108 4.50 0.98 22.79
C ALA A 108 3.95 1.12 21.36
N ALA A 109 4.65 1.87 20.49
CA ALA A 109 4.27 2.02 19.08
C ALA A 109 4.39 0.69 18.32
N ARG A 110 5.49 -0.07 18.57
CA ARG A 110 5.71 -1.40 18.00
C ARG A 110 4.62 -2.38 18.42
N GLN A 111 4.28 -2.43 19.70
CA GLN A 111 3.22 -3.30 20.21
C GLN A 111 1.86 -2.91 19.64
N SER A 112 1.57 -1.61 19.49
CA SER A 112 0.35 -1.13 18.84
C SER A 112 0.25 -1.58 17.39
N LEU A 113 1.33 -1.45 16.61
CA LEU A 113 1.40 -1.93 15.22
C LEU A 113 1.17 -3.44 15.16
N TYR A 114 1.87 -4.23 15.97
CA TYR A 114 1.73 -5.70 15.99
C TYR A 114 0.31 -6.13 16.34
N ARG A 115 -0.35 -5.44 17.27
CA ARG A 115 -1.76 -5.70 17.61
C ARG A 115 -2.69 -5.42 16.43
N ARG A 116 -2.50 -4.29 15.72
CA ARG A 116 -3.29 -3.95 14.53
C ARG A 116 -3.07 -4.96 13.41
N VAL A 117 -1.83 -5.29 13.10
CA VAL A 117 -1.47 -6.28 12.08
C VAL A 117 -1.98 -7.67 12.43
N GLY A 118 -1.92 -8.07 13.72
CA GLY A 118 -2.47 -9.34 14.19
C GLY A 118 -3.98 -9.47 14.00
N ASN A 119 -4.73 -8.38 14.18
CA ASN A 119 -6.18 -8.35 14.01
C ASN A 119 -6.64 -8.06 12.57
N LEU A 120 -5.74 -7.61 11.70
CA LEU A 120 -6.04 -7.10 10.36
C LEU A 120 -6.83 -8.11 9.53
N GLU A 121 -6.37 -9.35 9.47
CA GLU A 121 -7.01 -10.39 8.67
C GLU A 121 -8.46 -10.65 9.10
N ARG A 122 -8.69 -10.79 10.40
CA ARG A 122 -10.03 -10.99 10.96
C ARG A 122 -10.96 -9.83 10.65
N ASN A 123 -10.48 -8.61 10.82
CA ASN A 123 -11.26 -7.40 10.55
C ASN A 123 -11.59 -7.25 9.07
N LEU A 124 -10.63 -7.52 8.18
CA LEU A 124 -10.85 -7.48 6.74
C LEU A 124 -11.86 -8.53 6.28
N ARG A 125 -11.78 -9.78 6.78
CA ARG A 125 -12.74 -10.85 6.44
C ARG A 125 -14.17 -10.54 6.89
N GLN A 126 -14.36 -9.72 7.91
CA GLN A 126 -15.68 -9.25 8.33
C GLN A 126 -16.26 -8.17 7.40
N GLN A 127 -15.39 -7.30 6.87
CA GLN A 127 -15.77 -6.18 6.00
C GLN A 127 -15.88 -6.58 4.53
N ILE A 128 -14.91 -7.36 4.04
CA ILE A 128 -14.78 -7.76 2.64
C ILE A 128 -15.14 -9.23 2.50
N ILE A 129 -16.30 -9.49 1.95
CA ILE A 129 -16.89 -10.82 1.88
C ILE A 129 -16.52 -11.53 0.57
N GLY A 130 -16.10 -12.80 0.65
CA GLY A 130 -15.85 -13.64 -0.51
C GLY A 130 -14.48 -13.45 -1.18
N GLN A 131 -13.56 -12.71 -0.54
CA GLN A 131 -12.23 -12.42 -1.06
C GLN A 131 -11.11 -12.91 -0.12
N ASP A 132 -11.29 -14.10 0.44
CA ASP A 132 -10.43 -14.64 1.50
C ASP A 132 -8.96 -14.79 1.05
N ASP A 133 -8.72 -15.24 -0.18
CA ASP A 133 -7.37 -15.42 -0.74
C ASP A 133 -6.67 -14.08 -0.96
N ALA A 134 -7.41 -13.09 -1.50
CA ALA A 134 -6.89 -11.74 -1.69
C ALA A 134 -6.50 -11.09 -0.36
N ILE A 135 -7.34 -11.25 0.66
CA ILE A 135 -7.06 -10.75 2.02
C ILE A 135 -5.81 -11.42 2.59
N SER A 136 -5.72 -12.74 2.52
CA SER A 136 -4.58 -13.50 3.07
C SER A 136 -3.26 -13.08 2.42
N THR A 137 -3.25 -12.87 1.11
CA THR A 137 -2.07 -12.44 0.36
C THR A 137 -1.60 -11.06 0.82
N LEU A 138 -2.49 -10.07 0.86
CA LEU A 138 -2.14 -8.71 1.27
C LEU A 138 -1.75 -8.63 2.75
N VAL A 139 -2.44 -9.35 3.64
CA VAL A 139 -2.10 -9.38 5.07
C VAL A 139 -0.73 -10.01 5.30
N ARG A 140 -0.37 -11.05 4.55
CA ARG A 140 0.96 -11.66 4.61
C ARG A 140 2.06 -10.66 4.28
N ALA A 141 1.86 -9.81 3.28
CA ALA A 141 2.78 -8.75 2.92
C ALA A 141 2.95 -7.72 4.05
N VAL A 142 1.83 -7.23 4.56
CA VAL A 142 1.84 -6.29 5.69
C VAL A 142 2.54 -6.89 6.91
N LYS A 143 2.30 -8.18 7.22
CA LYS A 143 2.99 -8.90 8.30
C LYS A 143 4.51 -8.93 8.08
N LYS A 144 4.97 -9.23 6.84
CA LYS A 144 6.41 -9.20 6.50
C LYS A 144 7.02 -7.82 6.70
N ALA A 145 6.34 -6.78 6.22
CA ALA A 145 6.79 -5.40 6.40
C ALA A 145 6.86 -5.00 7.89
N ALA A 146 5.84 -5.35 8.68
CA ALA A 146 5.77 -5.03 10.10
C ALA A 146 6.93 -5.62 10.93
N VAL A 147 7.45 -6.79 10.55
CA VAL A 147 8.61 -7.41 11.19
C VAL A 147 9.95 -7.03 10.56
N GLY A 148 9.95 -6.08 9.61
CA GLY A 148 11.19 -5.60 8.95
C GLY A 148 11.74 -6.52 7.85
N LEU A 149 11.00 -7.55 7.41
CA LEU A 149 11.39 -8.45 6.33
C LEU A 149 11.00 -7.89 4.94
N LYS A 150 11.34 -6.62 4.70
CA LYS A 150 11.22 -5.96 3.39
C LYS A 150 12.53 -5.29 3.01
N ARG A 151 12.75 -5.03 1.73
CA ARG A 151 13.91 -4.24 1.28
C ARG A 151 13.72 -2.78 1.67
N PRO A 152 14.72 -2.11 2.29
CA PRO A 152 14.58 -0.73 2.76
C PRO A 152 14.25 0.28 1.66
N THR A 153 14.69 0.00 0.43
CA THR A 153 14.56 0.87 -0.76
C THR A 153 13.27 0.64 -1.55
N GLN A 154 12.37 -0.22 -1.10
CA GLN A 154 11.13 -0.53 -1.82
C GLN A 154 9.90 -0.19 -0.97
N PRO A 155 8.72 0.05 -1.57
CA PRO A 155 7.46 0.18 -0.86
C PRO A 155 7.17 -1.00 0.07
N VAL A 156 6.18 -0.88 0.96
CA VAL A 156 5.71 -1.98 1.84
C VAL A 156 5.33 -3.21 1.02
N GLY A 157 4.80 -2.98 -0.17
CA GLY A 157 4.48 -3.99 -1.17
C GLY A 157 3.72 -3.36 -2.32
N THR A 158 3.75 -4.03 -3.47
CA THR A 158 3.16 -3.57 -4.73
C THR A 158 2.27 -4.66 -5.32
N TYR A 159 0.95 -4.44 -5.34
CA TYR A 159 -0.04 -5.45 -5.70
C TYR A 159 -0.97 -4.97 -6.80
N LEU A 160 -1.21 -5.83 -7.78
CA LEU A 160 -2.21 -5.61 -8.81
C LEU A 160 -3.46 -6.44 -8.50
N LEU A 161 -4.56 -5.76 -8.19
CA LEU A 161 -5.84 -6.35 -7.87
C LEU A 161 -6.65 -6.51 -9.16
N VAL A 162 -6.84 -7.73 -9.63
CA VAL A 162 -7.54 -8.03 -10.88
C VAL A 162 -8.90 -8.68 -10.59
N GLY A 163 -9.94 -8.23 -11.26
CA GLY A 163 -11.26 -8.77 -11.10
C GLY A 163 -12.33 -7.86 -11.67
N ARG A 164 -13.56 -8.37 -11.79
CA ARG A 164 -14.71 -7.60 -12.29
C ARG A 164 -14.97 -6.34 -11.48
N THR A 165 -15.60 -5.37 -12.10
CA THR A 165 -16.12 -4.18 -11.42
C THR A 165 -17.06 -4.58 -10.28
N GLY A 166 -17.01 -3.89 -9.15
CA GLY A 166 -17.90 -4.14 -8.02
C GLY A 166 -17.58 -5.38 -7.18
N THR A 167 -16.44 -6.08 -7.39
CA THR A 167 -16.00 -7.22 -6.56
C THR A 167 -15.36 -6.83 -5.23
N GLY A 168 -15.11 -5.53 -4.98
CA GLY A 168 -14.61 -5.03 -3.71
C GLY A 168 -13.14 -4.61 -3.71
N LYS A 169 -12.45 -4.50 -4.85
CA LYS A 169 -11.03 -4.09 -4.96
C LYS A 169 -10.74 -2.77 -4.24
N THR A 170 -11.45 -1.71 -4.62
CA THR A 170 -11.31 -0.38 -4.00
C THR A 170 -11.74 -0.38 -2.52
N GLU A 171 -12.75 -1.18 -2.15
CA GLU A 171 -13.21 -1.26 -0.76
C GLU A 171 -12.19 -1.99 0.14
N LEU A 172 -11.49 -3.01 -0.40
CA LEU A 172 -10.39 -3.66 0.32
C LEU A 172 -9.25 -2.66 0.61
N ALA A 173 -8.88 -1.82 -0.35
CA ALA A 173 -7.87 -0.78 -0.14
C ALA A 173 -8.27 0.18 1.00
N LYS A 174 -9.53 0.66 1.01
CA LYS A 174 -10.08 1.50 2.08
C LYS A 174 -10.09 0.79 3.43
N ALA A 175 -10.48 -0.49 3.43
CA ALA A 175 -10.52 -1.28 4.65
C ALA A 175 -9.12 -1.49 5.24
N ILE A 176 -8.09 -1.72 4.41
CA ILE A 176 -6.70 -1.81 4.84
C ILE A 176 -6.26 -0.48 5.45
N ALA A 177 -6.49 0.66 4.79
CA ALA A 177 -6.11 1.97 5.31
C ALA A 177 -6.73 2.23 6.70
N ARG A 178 -8.03 2.01 6.86
CA ARG A 178 -8.75 2.19 8.14
C ARG A 178 -8.22 1.28 9.26
N ASN A 179 -7.98 0.00 8.97
CA ASN A 179 -7.62 -0.97 10.01
C ASN A 179 -6.12 -0.97 10.35
N LEU A 180 -5.26 -0.60 9.39
CA LEU A 180 -3.81 -0.62 9.59
C LEU A 180 -3.29 0.69 10.19
N PHE A 181 -3.79 1.83 9.69
CA PHE A 181 -3.30 3.16 10.09
C PHE A 181 -4.21 3.87 11.09
N ASP A 182 -5.38 3.30 11.40
CA ASP A 182 -6.41 3.90 12.26
C ASP A 182 -6.85 5.31 11.79
N ASP A 183 -6.61 5.58 10.51
CA ASP A 183 -6.95 6.83 9.83
C ASP A 183 -7.62 6.53 8.49
N PRO A 184 -8.92 6.78 8.32
CA PRO A 184 -9.60 6.58 7.05
C PRO A 184 -9.07 7.48 5.94
N THR A 185 -8.34 8.54 6.29
CA THR A 185 -7.72 9.47 5.34
C THR A 185 -6.28 9.07 4.96
N ALA A 186 -5.74 7.97 5.54
CA ALA A 186 -4.45 7.40 5.18
C ALA A 186 -4.52 6.59 3.86
N MET A 187 -5.31 7.09 2.90
CA MET A 187 -5.41 6.54 1.57
C MET A 187 -5.34 7.65 0.52
N ILE A 188 -4.38 7.53 -0.38
CA ILE A 188 -4.24 8.40 -1.56
C ILE A 188 -4.80 7.62 -2.75
N ARG A 189 -5.94 8.07 -3.30
CA ARG A 189 -6.56 7.41 -4.46
C ARG A 189 -6.29 8.24 -5.72
N VAL A 190 -5.71 7.58 -6.70
CA VAL A 190 -5.49 8.09 -8.06
C VAL A 190 -6.44 7.35 -9.00
N ASP A 191 -7.43 8.04 -9.54
CA ASP A 191 -8.30 7.50 -10.59
C ASP A 191 -7.58 7.63 -11.93
N CYS A 192 -7.09 6.52 -12.46
CA CYS A 192 -6.26 6.51 -13.66
C CYS A 192 -7.02 6.92 -14.92
N SER A 193 -8.34 6.92 -14.90
CA SER A 193 -9.16 7.43 -16.02
C SER A 193 -9.01 8.95 -16.24
N GLU A 194 -8.64 9.69 -15.17
CA GLU A 194 -8.36 11.13 -15.25
C GLU A 194 -6.98 11.44 -15.83
N TYR A 195 -6.14 10.42 -16.04
CA TYR A 195 -4.76 10.53 -16.53
C TYR A 195 -4.56 9.81 -17.86
N ALA A 196 -5.58 9.78 -18.69
CA ALA A 196 -5.55 9.15 -20.02
C ALA A 196 -4.77 9.98 -21.05
N LEU A 197 -4.63 11.28 -20.85
CA LEU A 197 -3.93 12.19 -21.79
C LEU A 197 -2.48 12.43 -21.39
N PRO A 198 -1.58 12.66 -22.38
CA PRO A 198 -0.14 12.75 -22.14
C PRO A 198 0.31 13.90 -21.25
N HIS A 199 -0.47 14.96 -21.09
CA HIS A 199 -0.14 16.10 -20.25
C HIS A 199 -0.66 15.98 -18.81
N GLU A 200 -1.63 15.10 -18.57
CA GLU A 200 -2.29 14.99 -17.27
C GLU A 200 -1.41 14.34 -16.20
N TYR A 201 -0.40 13.54 -16.60
CA TYR A 201 0.54 12.95 -15.63
C TYR A 201 1.24 14.03 -14.77
N ALA A 202 1.37 15.27 -15.29
CA ALA A 202 1.96 16.37 -14.55
C ALA A 202 1.15 16.73 -13.28
N LYS A 203 -0.16 16.47 -13.27
CA LYS A 203 -0.99 16.68 -12.07
C LYS A 203 -0.55 15.78 -10.91
N LEU A 204 0.07 14.61 -11.19
CA LEU A 204 0.56 13.67 -10.15
C LEU A 204 1.83 14.16 -9.49
N ILE A 205 2.77 14.73 -10.26
CA ILE A 205 4.10 15.10 -9.78
C ILE A 205 4.32 16.61 -9.69
N GLY A 206 3.37 17.40 -10.19
CA GLY A 206 3.43 18.86 -10.27
C GLY A 206 3.71 19.37 -11.69
N SER A 207 3.32 20.61 -11.94
CA SER A 207 3.57 21.28 -13.23
C SER A 207 5.02 21.74 -13.34
N PRO A 208 5.64 21.66 -14.53
CA PRO A 208 6.99 22.20 -14.76
C PRO A 208 7.07 23.70 -14.49
N PRO A 209 8.28 24.25 -14.25
CA PRO A 209 8.48 25.69 -14.11
C PRO A 209 7.91 26.47 -15.31
N GLY A 210 7.20 27.57 -15.03
CA GLY A 210 6.58 28.42 -16.04
C GLY A 210 5.14 28.07 -16.42
N TYR A 211 4.60 26.96 -15.93
CA TYR A 211 3.19 26.60 -16.13
C TYR A 211 2.33 27.00 -14.92
N ILE A 212 1.04 27.25 -15.18
CA ILE A 212 0.05 27.55 -14.14
C ILE A 212 -0.04 26.34 -13.19
N GLY A 213 -0.02 26.60 -11.86
CA GLY A 213 -0.07 25.55 -10.84
C GLY A 213 1.28 24.97 -10.40
N HIS A 214 2.43 25.49 -10.91
CA HIS A 214 3.77 25.00 -10.50
C HIS A 214 3.99 25.04 -8.97
N ASN A 215 3.43 26.05 -8.28
CA ASN A 215 3.61 26.20 -6.82
C ASN A 215 2.76 25.24 -6.00
N GLU A 216 1.70 24.67 -6.57
CA GLU A 216 0.76 23.81 -5.84
C GLU A 216 1.32 22.40 -5.58
N GLY A 217 2.35 21.97 -6.32
CA GLY A 217 2.90 20.63 -6.25
C GLY A 217 2.02 19.57 -6.93
N GLY A 218 2.46 18.32 -6.92
CA GLY A 218 1.69 17.21 -7.50
C GLY A 218 0.76 16.55 -6.50
N PHE A 219 -0.42 16.14 -6.95
CA PHE A 219 -1.40 15.46 -6.09
C PHE A 219 -0.82 14.25 -5.35
N LEU A 220 -0.09 13.39 -6.07
CA LEU A 220 0.51 12.18 -5.50
C LEU A 220 1.68 12.51 -4.59
N THR A 221 2.59 13.37 -5.05
CA THR A 221 3.80 13.73 -4.30
C THR A 221 3.48 14.51 -3.03
N GLU A 222 2.57 15.48 -3.09
CA GLU A 222 2.13 16.21 -1.91
C GLU A 222 1.31 15.34 -0.95
N GLY A 223 0.52 14.39 -1.47
CA GLY A 223 -0.21 13.43 -0.67
C GLY A 223 0.72 12.58 0.20
N ILE A 224 1.78 12.04 -0.38
CA ILE A 224 2.79 11.23 0.32
C ILE A 224 3.65 12.07 1.27
N LYS A 225 4.05 13.30 0.88
CA LYS A 225 4.77 14.19 1.79
C LYS A 225 3.98 14.46 3.08
N LYS A 226 2.65 14.62 2.96
CA LYS A 226 1.74 14.81 4.11
C LYS A 226 1.52 13.52 4.90
N LYS A 227 1.44 12.37 4.24
CA LYS A 227 1.14 11.06 4.83
C LYS A 227 2.05 9.98 4.23
N PRO A 228 3.31 9.90 4.68
CA PRO A 228 4.28 8.91 4.18
C PRO A 228 3.80 7.47 4.37
N THR A 229 3.13 7.22 5.49
CA THR A 229 2.55 5.91 5.84
C THR A 229 1.10 5.88 5.39
N SER A 230 0.87 5.35 4.19
CA SER A 230 -0.48 5.34 3.58
C SER A 230 -0.67 4.17 2.62
N VAL A 231 -1.91 3.93 2.22
CA VAL A 231 -2.26 3.11 1.06
C VAL A 231 -2.36 4.03 -0.15
N VAL A 232 -1.56 3.80 -1.17
CA VAL A 232 -1.69 4.46 -2.47
C VAL A 232 -2.43 3.53 -3.41
N LEU A 233 -3.58 3.95 -3.87
CA LEU A 233 -4.43 3.19 -4.77
C LEU A 233 -4.47 3.84 -6.15
N PHE A 234 -3.95 3.15 -7.16
CA PHE A 234 -4.14 3.48 -8.57
C PHE A 234 -5.33 2.68 -9.11
N ASP A 235 -6.47 3.34 -9.29
CA ASP A 235 -7.71 2.70 -9.72
C ASP A 235 -7.80 2.71 -11.24
N GLU A 236 -8.11 1.53 -11.85
CA GLU A 236 -8.22 1.32 -13.31
C GLU A 236 -6.93 1.68 -14.08
N ILE A 237 -5.79 1.11 -13.65
CA ILE A 237 -4.45 1.44 -14.16
C ILE A 237 -4.30 1.26 -15.67
N GLU A 238 -5.07 0.36 -16.28
CA GLU A 238 -5.11 0.15 -17.73
C GLU A 238 -5.59 1.36 -18.54
N LYS A 239 -6.29 2.30 -17.90
CA LYS A 239 -6.78 3.53 -18.54
C LYS A 239 -5.75 4.65 -18.55
N ALA A 240 -4.70 4.54 -17.74
CA ALA A 240 -3.66 5.55 -17.64
C ALA A 240 -2.83 5.65 -18.92
N HIS A 241 -2.42 6.87 -19.26
CA HIS A 241 -1.44 7.07 -20.32
C HIS A 241 -0.09 6.43 -19.97
N PHE A 242 0.67 5.96 -20.96
CA PHE A 242 1.95 5.26 -20.75
C PHE A 242 2.97 6.04 -19.92
N LYS A 243 2.91 7.39 -19.90
CA LYS A 243 3.76 8.23 -19.03
C LYS A 243 3.53 7.96 -17.55
N VAL A 244 2.29 7.64 -17.16
CA VAL A 244 1.96 7.23 -15.78
C VAL A 244 2.58 5.87 -15.47
N HIS A 245 2.52 4.92 -16.42
CA HIS A 245 3.19 3.62 -16.25
C HIS A 245 4.70 3.78 -16.08
N ASN A 246 5.34 4.67 -16.85
CA ASN A 246 6.77 4.95 -16.71
C ASN A 246 7.11 5.60 -15.35
N LEU A 247 6.26 6.50 -14.84
CA LEU A 247 6.40 7.06 -13.50
C LEU A 247 6.31 5.97 -12.43
N LEU A 248 5.37 5.05 -12.60
CA LEU A 248 5.21 3.92 -11.67
C LEU A 248 6.40 2.96 -11.72
N LEU A 249 7.07 2.76 -12.88
CA LEU A 249 8.29 1.95 -12.93
C LEU A 249 9.35 2.46 -11.96
N GLN A 250 9.59 3.79 -11.92
CA GLN A 250 10.52 4.38 -10.96
C GLN A 250 10.10 4.10 -9.52
N LEU A 251 8.81 4.30 -9.21
CA LEU A 251 8.25 4.04 -7.89
C LEU A 251 8.38 2.56 -7.47
N LEU A 252 8.12 1.63 -8.40
CA LEU A 252 8.17 0.19 -8.12
C LEU A 252 9.60 -0.32 -7.91
N ASP A 253 10.60 0.28 -8.60
CA ASP A 253 12.00 -0.11 -8.50
C ASP A 253 12.71 0.50 -7.31
N GLU A 254 12.63 1.82 -7.20
CA GLU A 254 13.43 2.62 -6.29
C GLU A 254 12.63 3.10 -5.07
N GLY A 255 11.31 2.89 -5.06
CA GLY A 255 10.44 3.38 -3.99
C GLY A 255 10.38 4.90 -3.88
N ILE A 256 10.78 5.63 -4.94
CA ILE A 256 10.82 7.08 -4.96
C ILE A 256 10.23 7.64 -6.25
N ILE A 257 9.80 8.89 -6.19
CA ILE A 257 9.42 9.69 -7.37
C ILE A 257 10.08 11.07 -7.24
N THR A 258 10.61 11.58 -8.35
CA THR A 258 11.09 12.96 -8.42
C THR A 258 9.94 13.87 -8.86
N ASP A 259 9.63 14.89 -8.06
CA ASP A 259 8.59 15.87 -8.38
C ASP A 259 9.08 16.90 -9.42
N SER A 260 8.18 17.76 -9.89
CA SER A 260 8.49 18.81 -10.86
C SER A 260 9.46 19.88 -10.36
N LYS A 261 9.72 19.92 -9.05
CA LYS A 261 10.69 20.82 -8.39
C LYS A 261 12.06 20.17 -8.22
N GLY A 262 12.26 18.94 -8.73
CA GLY A 262 13.48 18.15 -8.55
C GLY A 262 13.65 17.55 -7.16
N GLN A 263 12.60 17.55 -6.33
CA GLN A 263 12.64 16.94 -5.00
C GLN A 263 12.28 15.46 -5.08
N THR A 264 13.06 14.63 -4.43
CA THR A 264 12.78 13.19 -4.31
C THR A 264 11.77 12.95 -3.20
N VAL A 265 10.68 12.25 -3.54
CA VAL A 265 9.60 11.89 -2.63
C VAL A 265 9.63 10.39 -2.41
N SER A 266 9.74 9.94 -1.15
CA SER A 266 9.87 8.54 -0.77
C SER A 266 8.49 7.89 -0.54
N PHE A 267 8.32 6.68 -1.10
CA PHE A 267 7.15 5.81 -0.93
C PHE A 267 7.48 4.53 -0.14
N HIS A 268 8.64 4.47 0.51
CA HIS A 268 9.10 3.25 1.20
C HIS A 268 8.12 2.78 2.29
N GLN A 269 7.34 3.68 2.87
CA GLN A 269 6.36 3.38 3.92
C GLN A 269 4.94 3.19 3.37
N ALA A 270 4.75 3.32 2.07
CA ALA A 270 3.46 3.19 1.42
C ALA A 270 3.20 1.76 0.94
N LEU A 271 1.93 1.31 1.05
CA LEU A 271 1.43 0.12 0.39
C LEU A 271 0.82 0.52 -0.95
N ILE A 272 1.39 0.03 -2.04
CA ILE A 272 0.95 0.36 -3.39
C ILE A 272 -0.04 -0.69 -3.88
N LEU A 273 -1.25 -0.26 -4.15
CA LEU A 273 -2.31 -1.08 -4.72
C LEU A 273 -2.70 -0.51 -6.08
N MET A 274 -2.80 -1.36 -7.07
CA MET A 274 -3.29 -1.02 -8.40
C MET A 274 -4.52 -1.87 -8.68
N THR A 275 -5.56 -1.34 -9.30
CA THR A 275 -6.70 -2.15 -9.75
C THR A 275 -6.73 -2.23 -11.27
N SER A 276 -7.15 -3.39 -11.78
CA SER A 276 -7.37 -3.59 -13.20
C SER A 276 -8.57 -4.49 -13.45
N ASN A 277 -9.23 -4.25 -14.58
CA ASN A 277 -10.28 -5.10 -15.13
C ASN A 277 -9.77 -5.92 -16.33
N LEU A 278 -8.50 -5.78 -16.72
CA LEU A 278 -7.92 -6.54 -17.83
C LEU A 278 -8.00 -8.05 -17.58
N GLY A 279 -8.17 -8.79 -18.66
CA GLY A 279 -8.28 -10.24 -18.63
C GLY A 279 -9.68 -10.77 -18.34
N ILE A 280 -10.60 -9.95 -17.82
CA ILE A 280 -11.98 -10.38 -17.56
C ILE A 280 -12.70 -10.76 -18.85
N GLU A 281 -12.57 -9.94 -19.89
CA GLU A 281 -13.17 -10.23 -21.21
C GLU A 281 -12.63 -11.51 -21.83
N LYS A 282 -11.32 -11.78 -21.68
CA LYS A 282 -10.71 -13.02 -22.14
C LYS A 282 -11.23 -14.23 -21.36
N ILE A 283 -11.32 -14.11 -20.05
CA ILE A 283 -11.90 -15.15 -19.19
C ILE A 283 -13.35 -15.43 -19.62
N GLU A 284 -14.14 -14.41 -19.93
CA GLU A 284 -15.51 -14.55 -20.40
C GLU A 284 -15.57 -15.16 -21.80
N ALA A 285 -14.71 -14.74 -22.70
CA ALA A 285 -14.61 -15.34 -24.04
C ALA A 285 -14.24 -16.82 -23.99
N VAL A 286 -13.31 -17.23 -23.13
CA VAL A 286 -12.96 -18.62 -22.88
C VAL A 286 -14.16 -19.38 -22.31
N ARG A 287 -14.88 -18.80 -21.34
CA ARG A 287 -16.11 -19.38 -20.77
C ARG A 287 -17.22 -19.57 -21.82
N THR A 288 -17.37 -18.59 -22.71
CA THR A 288 -18.41 -18.63 -23.76
C THR A 288 -18.09 -19.63 -24.89
N ARG A 289 -16.82 -19.65 -25.34
CA ARG A 289 -16.34 -20.56 -26.38
C ARG A 289 -16.46 -22.04 -26.01
N MET A 290 -16.37 -22.36 -24.73
CA MET A 290 -16.48 -23.74 -24.24
C MET A 290 -17.90 -24.29 -24.29
N GLY A 291 -18.94 -23.51 -24.67
CA GLY A 291 -20.28 -23.98 -25.07
C GLY A 291 -21.06 -24.80 -24.04
N PHE A 292 -20.69 -24.76 -22.77
CA PHE A 292 -21.22 -25.68 -21.77
C PHE A 292 -22.52 -25.20 -21.12
N SER A 293 -23.47 -26.16 -20.97
CA SER A 293 -24.63 -25.97 -20.11
C SER A 293 -24.22 -25.73 -18.65
N ALA A 294 -25.05 -25.03 -17.89
CA ALA A 294 -24.77 -24.54 -16.55
C ALA A 294 -24.23 -25.59 -15.54
N ALA A 295 -24.55 -26.87 -15.75
CA ALA A 295 -24.13 -27.97 -14.88
C ALA A 295 -22.67 -28.43 -15.13
N HIS A 296 -22.21 -28.45 -16.38
CA HIS A 296 -20.83 -28.80 -16.77
C HIS A 296 -19.87 -27.63 -16.58
N ARG A 297 -20.38 -26.41 -16.53
CA ARG A 297 -19.63 -25.18 -16.38
C ARG A 297 -18.78 -25.11 -15.10
N ARG A 298 -19.22 -25.79 -14.01
CA ARG A 298 -18.49 -25.81 -12.72
C ARG A 298 -17.30 -26.76 -12.69
N GLN A 299 -17.31 -27.81 -13.49
CA GLN A 299 -16.26 -28.84 -13.50
C GLN A 299 -15.13 -28.47 -14.45
N SER A 300 -15.44 -27.99 -15.65
CA SER A 300 -14.44 -27.58 -16.65
C SER A 300 -13.70 -26.27 -16.30
N LEU A 301 -14.29 -25.40 -15.47
CA LEU A 301 -13.63 -24.18 -14.97
C LEU A 301 -12.52 -24.46 -13.94
N LYS A 302 -12.49 -25.66 -13.35
CA LYS A 302 -11.38 -26.10 -12.49
C LYS A 302 -10.13 -26.48 -13.30
N ASP A 303 -10.33 -26.82 -14.58
CA ASP A 303 -9.24 -27.26 -15.47
C ASP A 303 -8.62 -26.11 -16.27
N VAL A 304 -9.29 -24.92 -16.31
CA VAL A 304 -8.72 -23.71 -16.93
C VAL A 304 -7.99 -22.90 -15.87
N ASP A 305 -6.71 -22.75 -16.02
CA ASP A 305 -5.93 -21.86 -15.18
C ASP A 305 -6.29 -20.39 -15.48
N LEU A 306 -7.32 -19.90 -14.78
CA LEU A 306 -7.77 -18.50 -14.88
C LEU A 306 -6.65 -17.52 -14.59
N ARG A 307 -5.68 -17.93 -13.78
CA ARG A 307 -4.51 -17.11 -13.46
C ARG A 307 -3.60 -16.98 -14.69
N ALA A 308 -3.38 -18.06 -15.43
CA ALA A 308 -2.60 -18.02 -16.67
C ALA A 308 -3.22 -17.11 -17.72
N VAL A 309 -4.55 -17.24 -17.95
CA VAL A 309 -5.30 -16.37 -18.89
C VAL A 309 -5.23 -14.90 -18.48
N THR A 310 -5.32 -14.61 -17.17
CA THR A 310 -5.19 -13.24 -16.67
C THR A 310 -3.78 -12.70 -16.87
N LEU A 311 -2.74 -13.48 -16.55
CA LEU A 311 -1.36 -13.07 -16.73
C LEU A 311 -1.03 -12.83 -18.21
N GLU A 312 -1.58 -13.63 -19.12
CA GLU A 312 -1.45 -13.41 -20.57
C GLU A 312 -2.08 -12.08 -20.99
N ALA A 313 -3.32 -11.80 -20.53
CA ALA A 313 -3.99 -10.53 -20.80
C ALA A 313 -3.24 -9.32 -20.25
N LEU A 314 -2.64 -9.47 -19.06
CA LEU A 314 -1.81 -8.41 -18.48
C LEU A 314 -0.55 -8.16 -19.29
N ARG A 315 0.10 -9.21 -19.81
CA ARG A 315 1.28 -9.08 -20.70
C ARG A 315 0.96 -8.43 -22.05
N GLU A 316 -0.27 -8.53 -22.53
CA GLU A 316 -0.72 -7.82 -23.72
C GLU A 316 -1.07 -6.36 -23.44
N GLY A 317 -1.68 -6.09 -22.27
CA GLY A 317 -2.12 -4.74 -21.88
C GLY A 317 -1.02 -3.86 -21.29
N PHE A 318 0.01 -4.45 -20.70
CA PHE A 318 1.12 -3.73 -20.06
C PHE A 318 2.47 -4.17 -20.60
N ARG A 319 3.45 -3.29 -20.54
CA ARG A 319 4.84 -3.63 -20.86
C ARG A 319 5.35 -4.73 -19.92
N PRO A 320 6.14 -5.71 -20.43
CA PRO A 320 6.67 -6.79 -19.58
C PRO A 320 7.44 -6.27 -18.35
N GLU A 321 8.17 -5.17 -18.51
CA GLU A 321 8.93 -4.54 -17.42
C GLU A 321 8.01 -4.15 -16.27
N PHE A 322 6.84 -3.58 -16.57
CA PHE A 322 5.87 -3.16 -15.56
C PHE A 322 5.30 -4.35 -14.78
N VAL A 323 4.89 -5.40 -15.49
CA VAL A 323 4.32 -6.61 -14.86
C VAL A 323 5.35 -7.32 -13.96
N ASN A 324 6.63 -7.33 -14.36
CA ASN A 324 7.72 -7.97 -13.62
C ASN A 324 8.10 -7.22 -12.32
N ARG A 325 7.68 -5.95 -12.16
CA ARG A 325 7.94 -5.14 -10.96
C ARG A 325 6.83 -5.22 -9.91
N ILE A 326 5.72 -5.88 -10.25
CA ILE A 326 4.61 -6.12 -9.35
C ILE A 326 4.96 -7.33 -8.48
N ASP A 327 4.88 -7.20 -7.15
CA ASP A 327 5.19 -8.29 -6.21
C ASP A 327 4.24 -9.47 -6.40
N GLU A 328 2.93 -9.19 -6.54
CA GLU A 328 1.94 -10.24 -6.78
C GLU A 328 0.68 -9.72 -7.47
N VAL A 329 0.13 -10.53 -8.36
CA VAL A 329 -1.19 -10.32 -8.97
C VAL A 329 -2.23 -11.05 -8.15
N VAL A 330 -3.16 -10.29 -7.58
CA VAL A 330 -4.19 -10.77 -6.67
C VAL A 330 -5.53 -10.85 -7.39
N MET A 331 -6.03 -12.07 -7.54
CA MET A 331 -7.29 -12.32 -8.23
C MET A 331 -8.47 -12.14 -7.29
N PHE A 332 -9.47 -11.35 -7.72
CA PHE A 332 -10.73 -11.20 -7.02
C PHE A 332 -11.79 -12.15 -7.57
N ASN A 333 -12.40 -12.91 -6.69
CA ASN A 333 -13.46 -13.84 -7.04
C ASN A 333 -14.73 -13.08 -7.48
N ASN A 334 -15.48 -13.68 -8.41
CA ASN A 334 -16.82 -13.21 -8.72
C ASN A 334 -17.74 -13.39 -7.50
N LEU A 335 -18.65 -12.44 -7.33
CA LEU A 335 -19.63 -12.52 -6.25
C LEU A 335 -20.73 -13.51 -6.67
N ASP A 336 -21.12 -14.38 -5.78
CA ASP A 336 -22.32 -15.23 -5.93
C ASP A 336 -23.50 -14.65 -5.13
N GLU A 337 -24.69 -15.20 -5.29
CA GLU A 337 -25.88 -14.74 -4.58
C GLU A 337 -25.72 -14.84 -3.05
N LYS A 338 -25.05 -15.89 -2.54
CA LYS A 338 -24.82 -16.06 -1.09
C LYS A 338 -23.87 -15.00 -0.55
N VAL A 339 -22.82 -14.68 -1.30
CA VAL A 339 -21.91 -13.60 -0.98
C VAL A 339 -22.64 -12.25 -1.01
N CYS A 340 -23.49 -12.01 -2.03
CA CYS A 340 -24.31 -10.80 -2.12
C CYS A 340 -25.29 -10.66 -0.94
N GLN A 341 -25.88 -11.76 -0.45
CA GLN A 341 -26.72 -11.72 0.76
C GLN A 341 -25.94 -11.28 2.01
N ARG A 342 -24.69 -11.74 2.15
CA ARG A 342 -23.81 -11.33 3.25
C ARG A 342 -23.42 -9.86 3.12
N ILE A 343 -23.09 -9.41 1.91
CA ILE A 343 -22.77 -8.00 1.60
C ILE A 343 -23.97 -7.10 1.91
N ALA A 344 -25.18 -7.48 1.46
CA ALA A 344 -26.42 -6.77 1.79
C ALA A 344 -26.62 -6.64 3.30
N GLY A 345 -26.34 -7.71 4.05
CA GLY A 345 -26.40 -7.68 5.51
C GLY A 345 -25.41 -6.70 6.14
N ASN A 346 -24.21 -6.53 5.58
CA ASN A 346 -23.24 -5.53 6.06
C ASN A 346 -23.72 -4.12 5.74
N MET A 347 -24.19 -3.86 4.52
CA MET A 347 -24.72 -2.55 4.12
C MET A 347 -25.93 -2.14 4.94
N LEU A 348 -26.85 -3.08 5.22
CA LEU A 348 -28.01 -2.80 6.09
C LEU A 348 -27.61 -2.50 7.53
N ARG A 349 -26.52 -3.13 8.03
CA ARG A 349 -25.95 -2.74 9.34
C ARG A 349 -25.39 -1.33 9.35
N GLU A 350 -24.70 -0.91 8.28
CA GLU A 350 -24.25 0.48 8.12
C GLU A 350 -25.42 1.47 8.21
N VAL A 351 -26.54 1.18 7.53
CA VAL A 351 -27.76 2.01 7.60
C VAL A 351 -28.32 2.01 9.02
N SER A 352 -28.40 0.85 9.69
CA SER A 352 -28.88 0.75 11.07
C SER A 352 -28.00 1.55 12.03
N ASP A 353 -26.66 1.50 11.86
CA ASP A 353 -25.70 2.22 12.71
C ASP A 353 -25.80 3.75 12.49
N LEU A 354 -26.06 4.20 11.26
CA LEU A 354 -26.31 5.63 10.97
C LEU A 354 -27.57 6.14 11.68
N LEU A 355 -28.68 5.38 11.61
CA LEU A 355 -29.92 5.74 12.26
C LEU A 355 -29.81 5.68 13.80
N LYS A 356 -29.07 4.69 14.33
CA LYS A 356 -28.81 4.56 15.76
C LYS A 356 -28.07 5.78 16.34
N ARG A 357 -27.20 6.44 15.58
CA ARG A 357 -26.54 7.69 16.00
C ARG A 357 -27.54 8.85 16.19
N ARG A 358 -28.70 8.76 15.54
CA ARG A 358 -29.83 9.70 15.71
C ARG A 358 -30.85 9.22 16.76
N GLY A 359 -30.55 8.14 17.49
CA GLY A 359 -31.43 7.57 18.48
C GLY A 359 -32.57 6.72 17.92
N ILE A 360 -32.55 6.40 16.62
CA ILE A 360 -33.57 5.59 15.95
C ILE A 360 -33.06 4.15 15.82
N THR A 361 -33.77 3.20 16.41
CA THR A 361 -33.48 1.78 16.26
C THR A 361 -34.08 1.24 14.98
N THR A 362 -33.34 0.48 14.19
CA THR A 362 -33.84 -0.10 12.94
C THR A 362 -33.53 -1.57 12.87
N THR A 363 -34.57 -2.39 12.63
CA THR A 363 -34.46 -3.85 12.51
C THR A 363 -34.86 -4.29 11.10
N PHE A 364 -33.98 -5.05 10.44
CA PHE A 364 -34.23 -5.64 9.12
C PHE A 364 -34.51 -7.12 9.25
N SER A 365 -35.65 -7.58 8.71
CA SER A 365 -35.96 -9.01 8.69
C SER A 365 -35.02 -9.77 7.73
N PRO A 366 -34.76 -11.07 7.94
CA PRO A 366 -33.90 -11.86 7.04
C PRO A 366 -34.31 -11.85 5.58
N GLY A 367 -35.66 -11.75 5.31
CA GLY A 367 -36.18 -11.67 3.95
C GLY A 367 -35.71 -10.43 3.16
N VAL A 368 -35.42 -9.31 3.85
CA VAL A 368 -34.95 -8.07 3.22
C VAL A 368 -33.60 -8.30 2.54
N ARG A 369 -32.64 -8.91 3.23
CA ARG A 369 -31.31 -9.18 2.64
C ARG A 369 -31.37 -10.20 1.50
N ILE A 370 -32.29 -11.19 1.58
CA ILE A 370 -32.47 -12.20 0.53
C ILE A 370 -33.05 -11.55 -0.72
N LEU A 371 -34.09 -10.73 -0.55
CA LEU A 371 -34.75 -10.04 -1.68
C LEU A 371 -33.76 -9.02 -2.33
N LEU A 372 -33.03 -8.25 -1.52
CA LEU A 372 -32.00 -7.33 -2.00
C LEU A 372 -30.92 -8.06 -2.80
N ALA A 373 -30.42 -9.19 -2.31
CA ALA A 373 -29.42 -9.95 -3.02
C ALA A 373 -29.95 -10.49 -4.34
N LYS A 374 -31.19 -11.00 -4.37
CA LYS A 374 -31.82 -11.52 -5.57
C LYS A 374 -32.06 -10.44 -6.64
N GLN A 375 -32.51 -9.25 -6.23
CA GLN A 375 -32.77 -8.12 -7.12
C GLN A 375 -31.49 -7.34 -7.51
N GLY A 376 -30.54 -7.25 -6.61
CA GLY A 376 -29.30 -6.49 -6.81
C GLY A 376 -28.12 -7.34 -7.27
N PHE A 377 -28.30 -8.64 -7.46
CA PHE A 377 -27.26 -9.49 -8.03
C PHE A 377 -27.14 -9.22 -9.53
N SER A 378 -25.97 -8.73 -9.91
CA SER A 378 -25.60 -8.55 -11.31
C SER A 378 -24.21 -9.12 -11.50
N GLU A 379 -24.05 -10.03 -12.46
CA GLU A 379 -22.73 -10.56 -12.81
C GLU A 379 -21.81 -9.46 -13.36
N GLU A 380 -22.36 -8.42 -13.97
CA GLU A 380 -21.63 -7.33 -14.60
C GLU A 380 -21.19 -6.25 -13.61
N PHE A 381 -22.12 -5.80 -12.73
CA PHE A 381 -21.89 -4.64 -11.84
C PHE A 381 -21.58 -5.01 -10.40
N GLY A 382 -21.68 -6.29 -10.04
CA GLY A 382 -21.39 -6.81 -8.70
C GLY A 382 -22.12 -6.06 -7.58
N ALA A 383 -21.41 -5.75 -6.49
CA ALA A 383 -22.00 -5.09 -5.33
C ALA A 383 -22.34 -3.59 -5.54
N ARG A 384 -21.93 -2.96 -6.65
CA ARG A 384 -22.33 -1.56 -6.95
C ARG A 384 -23.82 -1.44 -7.17
N GLU A 385 -24.44 -2.39 -7.90
CA GLU A 385 -25.89 -2.39 -8.13
C GLU A 385 -26.67 -2.64 -6.84
N LEU A 386 -26.16 -3.55 -6.01
CA LEU A 386 -26.73 -3.80 -4.68
C LEU A 386 -26.75 -2.52 -3.81
N ARG A 387 -25.70 -1.71 -3.83
CA ARG A 387 -25.66 -0.43 -3.09
C ARG A 387 -26.67 0.57 -3.64
N ARG A 388 -26.82 0.66 -4.97
CA ARG A 388 -27.83 1.51 -5.62
C ARG A 388 -29.26 1.08 -5.27
N LEU A 389 -29.48 -0.24 -5.23
CA LEU A 389 -30.77 -0.80 -4.87
C LEU A 389 -31.12 -0.49 -3.40
N ILE A 390 -30.17 -0.68 -2.49
CA ILE A 390 -30.37 -0.35 -1.06
C ILE A 390 -30.71 1.12 -0.90
N LYS A 391 -29.98 2.01 -1.56
CA LYS A 391 -30.29 3.44 -1.51
C LYS A 391 -31.74 3.70 -1.91
N ARG A 392 -32.15 3.22 -3.09
CA ARG A 392 -33.46 3.48 -3.70
C ARG A 392 -34.62 2.80 -2.96
N ARG A 393 -34.40 1.55 -2.48
CA ARG A 393 -35.48 0.74 -1.92
C ARG A 393 -35.53 0.71 -0.40
N ILE A 394 -34.48 1.16 0.28
CA ILE A 394 -34.39 1.14 1.73
C ILE A 394 -34.16 2.55 2.28
N GLU A 395 -33.06 3.24 1.85
CA GLU A 395 -32.70 4.53 2.44
C GLU A 395 -33.71 5.61 2.08
N ASP A 396 -34.09 5.75 0.80
CA ASP A 396 -35.05 6.77 0.35
C ASP A 396 -36.42 6.61 1.06
N PRO A 397 -37.07 5.41 1.10
CA PRO A 397 -38.34 5.25 1.80
C PRO A 397 -38.24 5.40 3.33
N LEU A 398 -37.10 5.01 3.94
CA LEU A 398 -36.88 5.26 5.36
C LEU A 398 -36.77 6.76 5.64
N THR A 399 -36.14 7.52 4.75
CA THR A 399 -36.01 8.97 4.88
C THR A 399 -37.38 9.64 4.83
N GLU A 400 -38.21 9.28 3.85
CA GLU A 400 -39.59 9.79 3.73
C GLU A 400 -40.41 9.46 5.00
N LEU A 401 -40.36 8.19 5.44
CA LEU A 401 -41.08 7.76 6.64
C LEU A 401 -40.67 8.53 7.91
N ILE A 402 -39.37 8.81 8.06
CA ILE A 402 -38.83 9.56 9.21
C ILE A 402 -39.31 11.01 9.17
N LEU A 403 -39.30 11.64 7.99
CA LEU A 403 -39.72 13.02 7.80
C LEU A 403 -41.24 13.19 7.93
N ASP A 404 -42.05 12.35 7.26
CA ASP A 404 -43.51 12.43 7.26
C ASP A 404 -44.13 12.22 8.64
N ARG A 405 -43.46 11.41 9.48
CA ARG A 405 -43.96 11.09 10.83
C ARG A 405 -43.21 11.81 11.94
N ASP A 406 -42.31 12.71 11.61
CA ASP A 406 -41.44 13.44 12.56
C ASP A 406 -40.83 12.49 13.61
N LEU A 407 -40.21 11.39 13.12
CA LEU A 407 -39.66 10.37 14.00
C LEU A 407 -38.34 10.85 14.62
N GLY A 408 -38.34 10.99 15.92
CA GLY A 408 -37.18 11.39 16.72
C GLY A 408 -36.52 10.21 17.48
N PRO A 409 -35.62 10.56 18.43
CA PRO A 409 -34.97 9.58 19.29
C PRO A 409 -35.99 8.71 20.06
N GLY A 410 -35.70 7.40 20.11
CA GLY A 410 -36.59 6.41 20.73
C GLY A 410 -37.54 5.70 19.75
N ALA A 411 -37.60 6.12 18.47
CA ALA A 411 -38.38 5.43 17.47
C ALA A 411 -37.74 4.07 17.12
N ASP A 412 -38.61 3.05 16.95
CA ASP A 412 -38.21 1.68 16.53
C ASP A 412 -38.80 1.34 15.16
N LEU A 413 -37.96 1.27 14.14
CA LEU A 413 -38.32 0.99 12.75
C LEU A 413 -38.10 -0.49 12.41
N ILE A 414 -39.06 -1.08 11.73
CA ILE A 414 -38.96 -2.47 11.28
C ILE A 414 -39.18 -2.53 9.79
N VAL A 415 -38.19 -3.06 9.05
CA VAL A 415 -38.29 -3.31 7.63
C VAL A 415 -38.46 -4.81 7.37
N ARG A 416 -39.52 -5.19 6.66
CA ARG A 416 -39.88 -6.57 6.35
C ARG A 416 -40.15 -6.72 4.86
N VAL A 417 -40.25 -7.98 4.40
CA VAL A 417 -40.76 -8.32 3.06
C VAL A 417 -42.14 -8.92 3.23
N ARG A 418 -43.11 -8.40 2.48
CA ARG A 418 -44.48 -8.93 2.36
C ARG A 418 -44.83 -9.02 0.86
N ASN A 419 -45.28 -10.15 0.42
CA ASN A 419 -45.68 -10.38 -0.99
C ASN A 419 -44.63 -10.00 -2.02
N GLY A 420 -43.32 -10.10 -1.67
CA GLY A 420 -42.23 -9.74 -2.58
C GLY A 420 -41.86 -8.24 -2.58
N GLU A 421 -42.51 -7.42 -1.73
CA GLU A 421 -42.27 -5.97 -1.62
C GLU A 421 -41.72 -5.61 -0.23
N TYR A 422 -41.04 -4.47 -0.15
CA TYR A 422 -40.51 -3.95 1.11
C TYR A 422 -41.64 -3.24 1.88
N SER A 423 -41.78 -3.56 3.15
CA SER A 423 -42.80 -2.98 4.03
C SER A 423 -42.10 -2.35 5.26
N PHE A 424 -42.41 -1.11 5.53
CA PHE A 424 -41.84 -0.30 6.58
C PHE A 424 -42.88 -0.05 7.69
N ALA A 425 -42.52 -0.30 8.93
CA ALA A 425 -43.39 -0.10 10.08
C ALA A 425 -42.62 0.59 11.24
N CYS A 426 -43.30 1.47 11.98
CA CYS A 426 -42.79 2.04 13.19
C CYS A 426 -43.46 1.36 14.41
N ARG A 427 -42.67 0.91 15.39
CA ARG A 427 -43.15 0.34 16.63
C ARG A 427 -43.19 1.44 17.68
N GLY A 428 -44.35 1.73 18.25
CA GLY A 428 -44.46 2.71 19.35
C GLY A 428 -45.07 4.08 19.02
N ALA A 429 -45.31 4.45 17.79
CA ALA A 429 -46.20 5.52 17.41
C ALA A 429 -47.60 4.94 17.17
N GLY A 430 -48.60 5.40 17.91
CA GLY A 430 -49.95 4.86 17.83
C GLY A 430 -50.46 4.69 16.40
N VAL A 431 -51.00 3.51 16.14
CA VAL A 431 -51.86 3.11 15.04
C VAL A 431 -51.35 3.23 13.60
N GLY A 432 -50.88 2.06 13.07
CA GLY A 432 -51.25 1.49 11.79
C GLY A 432 -51.34 2.34 10.55
N SER A 433 -50.21 2.50 9.83
CA SER A 433 -50.20 2.40 8.39
C SER A 433 -48.87 1.89 7.93
N ALA A 434 -48.85 0.69 7.34
CA ALA A 434 -47.66 0.18 6.64
C ALA A 434 -47.62 0.88 5.28
N LEU A 435 -46.50 1.55 4.96
CA LEU A 435 -46.21 1.97 3.61
C LEU A 435 -45.68 0.76 2.84
N HIS A 436 -46.27 0.46 1.71
CA HIS A 436 -45.81 -0.52 0.71
C HIS A 436 -45.08 0.25 -0.39
N ALA A 437 -43.82 -0.06 -0.63
CA ALA A 437 -42.99 0.51 -1.71
C ALA A 437 -42.41 -0.56 -2.61
#